data_f9d2a5e6e29474a8c105feb811059a11
#
_entry.id   f9d2a5e6e29474a8c105feb811059a11
#
_cell.length_a   1.000
_cell.length_b   1.000
_cell.length_c   1.000
_cell.angle_alpha   90.00
_cell.angle_beta   90.00
_cell.angle_gamma   90.00
#
_symmetry.space_group_name_H-M   'P 1'
#
loop_
_entity.id
_entity.type
_entity.pdbx_description
1 polymer ?
#
loop_
_entity_poly.entity_id
_entity_poly.type
_entity_poly.pdbx_seq_one_letter_code
_entity_poly.pdbx_strand_id
1 'polypeptide(L)'
;PQFLKKINQRGIPYAAILCSALVTLLCVVLNYIFPEKALKLLMSLVVSAIVINWMMLALTHLKFKQRMLALQKSTLFPTLIYPISNYICIVFMLGILVVMWLTPDMRIAVMLIPLWIGCLTLTYWFKQRSKTQKIQ
;
A
#
# COMPACT_ATOMS: atom_id res chain seq x y z
N PRO A 1 14.24 -7.59 3.29
CA PRO A 1 15.06 -8.61 3.96
C PRO A 1 15.92 -9.34 2.93
N GLN A 2 17.22 -9.54 3.23
CA GLN A 2 18.16 -10.17 2.29
C GLN A 2 17.76 -11.63 1.93
N PHE A 3 16.98 -12.27 2.79
CA PHE A 3 16.43 -13.60 2.59
C PHE A 3 15.54 -13.72 1.34
N LEU A 4 14.70 -12.71 1.07
CA LEU A 4 13.80 -12.70 -0.09
C LEU A 4 14.51 -12.41 -1.42
N LYS A 5 15.77 -11.95 -1.38
CA LYS A 5 16.58 -11.67 -2.56
C LYS A 5 17.37 -12.89 -3.07
N LYS A 6 17.32 -14.04 -2.39
CA LYS A 6 17.98 -15.26 -2.86
C LYS A 6 17.35 -15.73 -4.16
N ILE A 7 18.09 -15.58 -5.22
CA ILE A 7 17.75 -16.00 -6.59
C ILE A 7 18.41 -17.35 -6.83
N ASN A 8 17.67 -18.31 -7.37
CA ASN A 8 18.21 -19.59 -7.79
C ASN A 8 19.04 -19.42 -9.08
N GLN A 9 19.85 -20.43 -9.47
CA GLN A 9 20.63 -20.44 -10.72
C GLN A 9 19.81 -20.13 -11.98
N ARG A 10 18.48 -20.32 -11.94
CA ARG A 10 17.52 -19.98 -12.99
C ARG A 10 16.94 -18.56 -12.90
N GLY A 11 17.46 -17.69 -12.06
CA GLY A 11 16.96 -16.31 -11.90
C GLY A 11 15.64 -16.17 -11.11
N ILE A 12 15.14 -17.22 -10.46
CA ILE A 12 13.84 -17.24 -9.79
C ILE A 12 14.01 -16.99 -8.28
N PRO A 13 13.30 -16.01 -7.68
CA PRO A 13 13.32 -15.74 -6.24
C PRO A 13 12.44 -16.74 -5.48
N TYR A 14 12.88 -17.97 -5.32
CA TYR A 14 12.10 -19.07 -4.72
C TYR A 14 11.61 -18.76 -3.30
N ALA A 15 12.40 -18.04 -2.49
CA ALA A 15 12.01 -17.66 -1.14
C ALA A 15 10.80 -16.72 -1.11
N ALA A 16 10.71 -15.79 -2.07
CA ALA A 16 9.56 -14.91 -2.21
C ALA A 16 8.31 -15.67 -2.66
N ILE A 17 8.46 -16.61 -3.59
CA ILE A 17 7.37 -17.45 -4.08
C ILE A 17 6.83 -18.36 -2.98
N LEU A 18 7.71 -19.00 -2.20
CA LEU A 18 7.31 -19.84 -1.07
C LEU A 18 6.58 -19.02 0.01
N CYS A 19 7.07 -17.83 0.32
CA CYS A 19 6.40 -16.94 1.28
C CYS A 19 5.01 -16.53 0.79
N SER A 20 4.88 -16.18 -0.48
CA SER A 20 3.58 -15.86 -1.10
C SER A 20 2.63 -17.07 -1.08
N ALA A 21 3.12 -18.25 -1.45
CA ALA A 21 2.34 -19.49 -1.44
C ALA A 21 1.84 -19.83 -0.02
N LEU A 22 2.68 -19.62 0.99
CA LEU A 22 2.33 -19.89 2.39
C LEU A 22 1.23 -18.92 2.87
N VAL A 23 1.31 -17.64 2.52
CA VAL A 23 0.26 -16.66 2.82
C VAL A 23 -1.04 -17.02 2.10
N THR A 24 -0.96 -17.41 0.84
CA THR A 24 -2.14 -17.84 0.08
C THR A 24 -2.78 -19.08 0.70
N LEU A 25 -1.98 -20.08 1.09
CA LEU A 25 -2.48 -21.28 1.77
C LEU A 25 -3.20 -20.93 3.08
N LEU A 26 -2.63 -20.02 3.86
CA LEU A 26 -3.26 -19.54 5.10
C LEU A 26 -4.60 -18.86 4.84
N CYS A 27 -4.70 -18.04 3.78
CA CYS A 27 -5.97 -17.44 3.36
C CYS A 27 -7.00 -18.50 2.95
N VAL A 28 -6.58 -19.55 2.23
CA VAL A 28 -7.46 -20.67 1.84
C VAL A 28 -7.99 -21.42 3.06
N VAL A 29 -7.11 -21.72 4.02
CA VAL A 29 -7.51 -22.39 5.28
C VAL A 29 -8.49 -21.55 6.07
N LEU A 30 -8.24 -20.23 6.21
CA LEU A 30 -9.15 -19.31 6.88
C LEU A 30 -10.52 -19.26 6.17
N ASN A 31 -10.53 -19.25 4.84
CA ASN A 31 -11.77 -19.26 4.08
C ASN A 31 -12.54 -20.57 4.21
N TYR A 32 -11.84 -21.69 4.36
CA TYR A 32 -12.46 -23.00 4.60
C TYR A 32 -13.12 -23.08 5.99
N ILE A 33 -12.48 -22.52 7.03
CA ILE A 33 -12.99 -22.56 8.41
C ILE A 33 -14.13 -21.55 8.60
N PHE A 34 -14.05 -20.35 8.01
CA PHE A 34 -15.02 -19.26 8.16
C PHE A 34 -15.44 -18.68 6.80
N PRO A 35 -16.17 -19.42 5.93
CA PRO A 35 -16.33 -19.05 4.54
C PRO A 35 -16.95 -17.66 4.33
N GLU A 36 -18.03 -17.32 5.05
CA GLU A 36 -18.72 -16.05 4.85
C GLU A 36 -17.97 -14.85 5.43
N LYS A 37 -17.41 -14.98 6.65
CA LYS A 37 -16.71 -13.89 7.34
C LYS A 37 -15.32 -13.65 6.77
N ALA A 38 -14.59 -14.72 6.43
CA ALA A 38 -13.25 -14.62 5.88
C ALA A 38 -13.24 -13.96 4.50
N LEU A 39 -14.18 -14.32 3.63
CA LEU A 39 -14.29 -13.72 2.30
C LEU A 39 -14.56 -12.21 2.38
N LYS A 40 -15.53 -11.79 3.19
CA LYS A 40 -15.84 -10.36 3.40
C LYS A 40 -14.65 -9.58 3.95
N LEU A 41 -13.97 -10.16 4.95
CA LEU A 41 -12.78 -9.53 5.55
C LEU A 41 -11.64 -9.40 4.54
N LEU A 42 -11.33 -10.46 3.80
CA LEU A 42 -10.26 -10.45 2.81
C LEU A 42 -10.56 -9.46 1.69
N MET A 43 -11.79 -9.43 1.17
CA MET A 43 -12.20 -8.46 0.16
C MET A 43 -12.09 -7.02 0.66
N SER A 44 -12.54 -6.73 1.88
CA SER A 44 -12.44 -5.39 2.44
C SER A 44 -10.99 -4.95 2.68
N LEU A 45 -10.10 -5.88 3.08
CA LEU A 45 -8.66 -5.61 3.18
C LEU A 45 -8.02 -5.30 1.83
N VAL A 46 -8.36 -6.06 0.79
CA VAL A 46 -7.85 -5.81 -0.57
C VAL A 46 -8.32 -4.44 -1.07
N VAL A 47 -9.61 -4.12 -0.93
CA VAL A 47 -10.14 -2.82 -1.36
C VAL A 47 -9.48 -1.68 -0.60
N SER A 48 -9.32 -1.78 0.73
CA SER A 48 -8.65 -0.74 1.52
C SER A 48 -7.19 -0.54 1.12
N ALA A 49 -6.46 -1.63 0.83
CA ALA A 49 -5.08 -1.56 0.36
C ALA A 49 -4.96 -0.87 -1.01
N ILE A 50 -5.89 -1.17 -1.93
CA ILE A 50 -5.95 -0.53 -3.25
C ILE A 50 -6.23 0.97 -3.11
N VAL A 51 -7.23 1.35 -2.29
CA VAL A 51 -7.58 2.76 -2.07
C VAL A 51 -6.40 3.55 -1.51
N ILE A 52 -5.68 2.99 -0.51
CA ILE A 52 -4.48 3.62 0.04
C ILE A 52 -3.40 3.77 -1.01
N ASN A 53 -3.16 2.73 -1.81
CA ASN A 53 -2.15 2.77 -2.88
C ASN A 53 -2.45 3.88 -3.89
N TRP A 54 -3.69 4.01 -4.34
CA TRP A 54 -4.11 5.08 -5.24
C TRP A 54 -4.01 6.46 -4.62
N MET A 55 -4.37 6.59 -3.34
CA MET A 55 -4.23 7.86 -2.61
C MET A 55 -2.76 8.26 -2.47
N MET A 56 -1.87 7.33 -2.15
CA MET A 56 -0.42 7.58 -2.11
C MET A 56 0.13 7.99 -3.48
N LEU A 57 -0.36 7.37 -4.54
CA LEU A 57 0.02 7.71 -5.91
C LEU A 57 -0.39 9.15 -6.25
N ALA A 58 -1.64 9.54 -5.94
CA ALA A 58 -2.14 10.90 -6.16
C ALA A 58 -1.35 11.95 -5.37
N LEU A 59 -1.03 11.67 -4.10
CA LEU A 59 -0.20 12.54 -3.26
C LEU A 59 1.24 12.66 -3.77
N THR A 60 1.82 11.56 -4.22
CA THR A 60 3.18 11.55 -4.80
C THR A 60 3.22 12.34 -6.09
N HIS A 61 2.23 12.20 -6.96
CA HIS A 61 2.10 12.96 -8.19
C HIS A 61 1.97 14.47 -7.91
N LEU A 62 1.17 14.84 -6.91
CA LEU A 62 1.01 16.24 -6.49
C LEU A 62 2.35 16.84 -6.05
N LYS A 63 3.06 16.16 -5.14
CA LYS A 63 4.37 16.62 -4.64
C LYS A 63 5.44 16.65 -5.74
N PHE A 64 5.45 15.66 -6.60
CA PHE A 64 6.38 15.60 -7.74
C PHE A 64 6.20 16.82 -8.65
N LYS A 65 4.97 17.13 -9.02
CA LYS A 65 4.66 18.24 -9.92
C LYS A 65 4.95 19.60 -9.27
N GLN A 66 4.67 19.77 -7.97
CA GLN A 66 5.06 20.96 -7.23
C GLN A 66 6.58 21.17 -7.24
N ARG A 67 7.35 20.10 -7.07
CA ARG A 67 8.82 20.15 -7.10
C ARG A 67 9.35 20.47 -8.50
N MET A 68 8.75 19.95 -9.56
CA MET A 68 9.15 20.24 -10.95
C MET A 68 8.86 21.69 -11.31
N LEU A 69 7.73 22.24 -10.90
CA LEU A 69 7.38 23.66 -11.05
C LEU A 69 8.38 24.56 -10.32
N ALA A 70 8.76 24.20 -9.08
CA ALA A 70 9.76 24.95 -8.31
C ALA A 70 11.15 24.94 -8.98
N LEU A 71 11.48 23.87 -9.73
CA LEU A 71 12.74 23.74 -10.49
C LEU A 71 12.66 24.32 -11.91
N GLN A 72 11.54 24.96 -12.29
CA GLN A 72 11.28 25.51 -13.61
C GLN A 72 11.49 24.49 -14.77
N LYS A 73 11.33 23.18 -14.48
CA LYS A 73 11.44 22.10 -15.46
C LYS A 73 10.06 21.75 -15.99
N SER A 74 9.90 21.84 -17.32
CA SER A 74 8.69 21.34 -17.99
C SER A 74 8.63 19.81 -17.93
N THR A 75 7.46 19.28 -17.59
CA THR A 75 7.21 17.83 -17.67
C THR A 75 6.81 17.49 -19.11
N LEU A 76 7.37 16.42 -19.67
CA LEU A 76 7.06 15.92 -21.03
C LEU A 76 5.57 15.61 -21.25
N PHE A 77 4.82 15.34 -20.18
CA PHE A 77 3.39 15.06 -20.22
C PHE A 77 2.63 16.10 -19.39
N PRO A 78 2.04 17.12 -20.02
CA PRO A 78 1.19 18.06 -19.32
C PRO A 78 -0.10 17.37 -18.85
N THR A 79 -0.35 17.39 -17.56
CA THR A 79 -1.64 16.94 -17.01
C THR A 79 -2.68 18.01 -17.36
N LEU A 80 -3.75 17.63 -18.08
CA LEU A 80 -4.73 18.56 -18.67
C LEU A 80 -5.37 19.50 -17.66
N ILE A 81 -5.60 19.09 -16.39
CA ILE A 81 -6.34 19.85 -15.39
C ILE A 81 -5.61 19.81 -14.03
N TYR A 82 -4.30 20.08 -14.05
CA TYR A 82 -3.55 20.21 -12.79
C TYR A 82 -3.86 21.57 -12.13
N PRO A 83 -4.06 21.68 -10.78
CA PRO A 83 -4.01 20.63 -9.74
C PRO A 83 -5.37 19.98 -9.42
N ILE A 84 -6.45 20.41 -10.06
CA ILE A 84 -7.83 20.05 -9.73
C ILE A 84 -8.08 18.54 -9.80
N SER A 85 -7.57 17.88 -10.84
CA SER A 85 -7.72 16.43 -11.04
C SER A 85 -7.21 15.61 -9.85
N ASN A 86 -6.07 16.00 -9.26
CA ASN A 86 -5.52 15.31 -8.11
C ASN A 86 -6.35 15.49 -6.84
N TYR A 87 -6.90 16.70 -6.63
CA TYR A 87 -7.77 16.96 -5.49
C TYR A 87 -9.10 16.20 -5.60
N ILE A 88 -9.69 16.14 -6.80
CA ILE A 88 -10.90 15.34 -7.04
C ILE A 88 -10.62 13.86 -6.75
N CYS A 89 -9.50 13.33 -7.21
CA CYS A 89 -9.11 11.94 -6.95
C CYS A 89 -8.97 11.67 -5.45
N ILE A 90 -8.31 12.55 -4.70
CA ILE A 90 -8.11 12.40 -3.25
C ILE A 90 -9.47 12.46 -2.52
N VAL A 91 -10.33 13.42 -2.86
CA VAL A 91 -11.66 13.56 -2.25
C VAL A 91 -12.51 12.32 -2.54
N PHE A 92 -12.48 11.81 -3.76
CA PHE A 92 -13.18 10.58 -4.13
C PHE A 92 -12.68 9.36 -3.33
N MET A 93 -11.36 9.21 -3.18
CA MET A 93 -10.76 8.12 -2.39
C MET A 93 -11.12 8.24 -0.91
N LEU A 94 -11.14 9.45 -0.35
CA LEU A 94 -11.62 9.68 1.02
C LEU A 94 -13.11 9.33 1.15
N GLY A 95 -13.93 9.66 0.15
CA GLY A 95 -15.34 9.27 0.10
C GLY A 95 -15.52 7.75 0.17
N ILE A 96 -14.72 6.98 -0.58
CA ILE A 96 -14.74 5.51 -0.51
C ILE A 96 -14.41 5.02 0.92
N LEU A 97 -13.39 5.58 1.56
CA LEU A 97 -13.04 5.20 2.95
C LEU A 97 -14.17 5.52 3.94
N VAL A 98 -14.87 6.63 3.76
CA VAL A 98 -16.05 6.98 4.58
C VAL A 98 -17.17 5.95 4.38
N VAL A 99 -17.48 5.58 3.13
CA VAL A 99 -18.50 4.56 2.84
C VAL A 99 -18.10 3.20 3.46
N MET A 100 -16.83 2.80 3.34
CA MET A 100 -16.33 1.58 3.98
C MET A 100 -16.45 1.65 5.52
N TRP A 101 -16.21 2.81 6.12
CA TRP A 101 -16.37 3.00 7.56
C TRP A 101 -17.82 2.88 8.01
N LEU A 102 -18.78 3.36 7.22
CA LEU A 102 -20.21 3.28 7.49
C LEU A 102 -20.74 1.85 7.33
N THR A 103 -20.06 1.02 6.53
CA THR A 103 -20.45 -0.38 6.28
C THR A 103 -19.87 -1.28 7.39
N PRO A 104 -20.71 -1.93 8.23
CA PRO A 104 -20.24 -2.71 9.38
C PRO A 104 -19.24 -3.80 9.05
N ASP A 105 -19.46 -4.52 7.95
CA ASP A 105 -18.61 -5.61 7.50
C ASP A 105 -17.20 -5.15 7.02
N MET A 106 -17.07 -3.89 6.60
CA MET A 106 -15.83 -3.33 6.07
C MET A 106 -15.08 -2.44 7.07
N ARG A 107 -15.72 -2.07 8.18
CA ARG A 107 -15.16 -1.17 9.20
C ARG A 107 -13.83 -1.66 9.78
N ILE A 108 -13.71 -2.98 9.98
CA ILE A 108 -12.49 -3.61 10.51
C ILE A 108 -11.30 -3.35 9.60
N ALA A 109 -11.49 -3.42 8.28
CA ALA A 109 -10.42 -3.16 7.32
C ALA A 109 -9.92 -1.71 7.40
N VAL A 110 -10.84 -0.74 7.56
CA VAL A 110 -10.47 0.67 7.71
C VAL A 110 -9.73 0.92 9.03
N MET A 111 -10.13 0.25 10.12
CA MET A 111 -9.42 0.32 11.42
C MET A 111 -8.01 -0.27 11.36
N LEU A 112 -7.75 -1.24 10.49
CA LEU A 112 -6.43 -1.82 10.29
C LEU A 112 -5.46 -0.91 9.51
N ILE A 113 -5.97 0.09 8.79
CA ILE A 113 -5.15 1.04 8.02
C ILE A 113 -4.11 1.76 8.90
N PRO A 114 -4.48 2.45 9.98
CA PRO A 114 -3.50 3.15 10.81
C PRO A 114 -2.52 2.20 11.48
N LEU A 115 -2.96 0.99 11.85
CA LEU A 115 -2.08 -0.05 12.38
C LEU A 115 -1.03 -0.47 11.33
N TRP A 116 -1.44 -0.66 10.09
CA TRP A 116 -0.55 -1.02 8.97
C TRP A 116 0.48 0.08 8.68
N ILE A 117 0.02 1.33 8.61
CA ILE A 117 0.90 2.50 8.42
C ILE A 117 1.88 2.63 9.59
N GLY A 118 1.42 2.41 10.82
CA GLY A 118 2.26 2.39 12.02
C GLY A 118 3.36 1.32 11.95
N CYS A 119 3.01 0.10 11.56
CA CYS A 119 3.96 -0.99 11.36
C CYS A 119 5.03 -0.66 10.29
N LEU A 120 4.62 -0.08 9.18
CA LEU A 120 5.53 0.32 8.11
C LEU A 120 6.48 1.45 8.55
N THR A 121 5.97 2.46 9.25
CA THR A 121 6.78 3.58 9.76
C THR A 121 7.77 3.12 10.82
N LEU A 122 7.35 2.25 11.74
CA LEU A 122 8.24 1.65 12.73
C LEU A 122 9.35 0.83 12.07
N THR A 123 9.01 -0.02 11.10
CA THR A 123 9.98 -0.83 10.36
C THR A 123 10.98 0.06 9.61
N TYR A 124 10.50 1.15 9.02
CA TYR A 124 11.36 2.13 8.35
C TYR A 124 12.29 2.83 9.34
N TRP A 125 11.79 3.26 10.49
CA TRP A 125 12.55 3.94 11.53
C TRP A 125 13.67 3.05 12.12
N PHE A 126 13.37 1.78 12.42
CA PHE A 126 14.36 0.80 12.87
C PHE A 126 15.45 0.58 11.80
N LYS A 127 15.06 0.48 10.54
CA LYS A 127 16.00 0.31 9.43
C LYS A 127 16.91 1.53 9.23
N GLN A 128 16.39 2.71 9.45
CA GLN A 128 17.17 3.95 9.33
C GLN A 128 18.19 4.08 10.46
N ARG A 129 17.81 3.77 11.71
CA ARG A 129 18.76 3.73 12.85
C ARG A 129 19.89 2.72 12.63
N SER A 130 19.59 1.55 12.12
CA SER A 130 20.60 0.52 11.81
C SER A 130 21.59 0.92 10.70
N LYS A 131 21.24 1.87 9.84
CA LYS A 131 22.16 2.41 8.81
C LYS A 131 23.10 3.46 9.38
N THR A 132 22.63 4.30 10.30
CA THR A 132 23.44 5.37 10.90
C THR A 132 24.56 4.81 11.78
N GLN A 133 24.35 3.66 12.44
CA GLN A 133 25.38 2.98 13.24
C GLN A 133 26.47 2.28 12.42
N LYS A 134 26.27 2.07 11.11
CA LYS A 134 27.29 1.43 10.24
C LYS A 134 28.23 2.42 9.55
N ILE A 135 28.04 3.73 9.76
CA ILE A 135 28.83 4.79 9.13
C ILE A 135 29.76 5.48 10.18
N GLN A 136 29.62 5.13 11.47
CA GLN A 136 30.58 5.44 12.52
C GLN A 136 31.52 4.24 12.76
#